data_0b869429c7cdc8d1252614729d57376c
#
_entry.id   0b869429c7cdc8d1252614729d57376c
#
_cell.length_a   1.000
_cell.length_b   1.000
_cell.length_c   1.000
_cell.angle_alpha   90.00
_cell.angle_beta   90.00
_cell.angle_gamma   90.00
#
_symmetry.space_group_name_H-M   'P 1'
#
loop_
_entity.id
_entity.type
_entity.pdbx_description
1 polymer ?
#
loop_
_entity_poly.entity_id
_entity_poly.type
_entity_poly.pdbx_seq_one_letter_code
_entity_poly.pdbx_strand_id
1 'polypeptide(L)'
;MKAILRLTYLCLSLLFLSLTASAQDVQVKGQVVDDKGEAVIGASVKVKETPQGVITDINGNFSVRAPKNGHLIVSSVGYTTKTVALSGATLPLKIVLSESAENLKEVVVVGYGSMQKKDLTGSVSTLNAKNFQKGAISTASDLLVGKIAGVQITPEGSPGAGGRIRIRGGASLNASNDPLIVIDGVPIENTAVSGAPSILSSLNPQDIASMNVLKDASATAIYGSRASNGVIMITTKRGKVGQKTQIAVSVQSSLSEAARRVRVLSADEYRTLIQRISPATASKLGTANTDWQDEIYQLAYGGDYNVSVSGAAGKLPYRVSTGFYHQEGVLKTDKMNRFSGDISLNPRLFDNHLSIDASVKLSATHNRFANKDAIGAAVQFDPTRPVRDADPAYAPFGGYWTQLDGTGLQKLAPKNPVALLNQKEDISDVFRTISNLKIDYKLHFLPELKLNVNLGYDYASGKGTVVIPENSSLGWQRYTLKQAGQPDVYKSGTNNAYDQRKRSLLFDFYANYVKELRSLKSRVDVMAGQGTPIRTGRPSYTTRLTTPTTRRSYRLPSTSTTTHRIRWCPSTAV
;
A
#
# COMPACT_ATOMS: atom_id res chain seq x y z
N MET A 1 48.34 -40.37 -43.92
CA MET A 1 48.33 -39.08 -43.14
C MET A 1 48.20 -37.83 -43.99
N LYS A 2 49.06 -37.65 -45.06
CA LYS A 2 48.99 -36.40 -45.87
C LYS A 2 47.71 -36.20 -46.67
N ALA A 3 46.98 -37.25 -47.06
CA ALA A 3 45.70 -37.14 -47.79
C ALA A 3 44.54 -36.71 -46.90
N ILE A 4 44.49 -37.18 -45.64
CA ILE A 4 43.47 -36.83 -44.66
C ILE A 4 43.62 -35.38 -44.23
N LEU A 5 44.87 -34.89 -44.09
CA LEU A 5 45.15 -33.51 -43.74
C LEU A 5 44.71 -32.52 -44.84
N ARG A 6 44.86 -32.92 -46.12
CA ARG A 6 44.39 -32.11 -47.26
C ARG A 6 42.87 -32.06 -47.35
N LEU A 7 42.19 -33.18 -47.03
CA LEU A 7 40.73 -33.23 -47.03
C LEU A 7 40.13 -32.38 -45.89
N THR A 8 40.74 -32.39 -44.70
CA THR A 8 40.33 -31.55 -43.58
C THR A 8 40.53 -30.07 -43.85
N TYR A 9 41.64 -29.67 -44.50
CA TYR A 9 41.84 -28.28 -44.92
C TYR A 9 40.83 -27.84 -46.00
N LEU A 10 40.50 -28.74 -46.94
CA LEU A 10 39.47 -28.45 -47.97
C LEU A 10 38.07 -28.30 -47.37
N CYS A 11 37.71 -29.16 -46.43
CA CYS A 11 36.43 -29.05 -45.69
C CYS A 11 36.38 -27.79 -44.82
N LEU A 12 37.49 -27.41 -44.17
CA LEU A 12 37.56 -26.21 -43.34
C LEU A 12 37.51 -24.95 -44.21
N SER A 13 38.12 -24.94 -45.40
CA SER A 13 38.03 -23.79 -46.34
C SER A 13 36.65 -23.66 -46.97
N LEU A 14 35.93 -24.74 -47.26
CA LEU A 14 34.56 -24.73 -47.69
C LEU A 14 33.58 -24.27 -46.61
N LEU A 15 33.86 -24.60 -45.34
CA LEU A 15 33.11 -24.13 -44.18
C LEU A 15 33.29 -22.62 -43.94
N PHE A 16 34.50 -22.09 -44.21
CA PHE A 16 34.79 -20.65 -44.12
C PHE A 16 34.17 -19.84 -45.27
N LEU A 17 33.98 -20.42 -46.45
CA LEU A 17 33.34 -19.76 -47.61
C LEU A 17 31.83 -19.62 -47.41
N SER A 18 31.20 -20.47 -46.62
CA SER A 18 29.75 -20.40 -46.35
C SER A 18 29.32 -19.33 -45.34
N LEU A 19 30.29 -18.66 -44.65
CA LEU A 19 30.03 -17.65 -43.62
C LEU A 19 29.95 -16.21 -44.15
N THR A 20 30.10 -15.97 -45.46
CA THR A 20 30.03 -14.62 -46.04
C THR A 20 28.74 -14.36 -46.86
N ALA A 21 27.62 -14.98 -46.48
CA ALA A 21 26.33 -14.55 -47.01
C ALA A 21 25.90 -13.26 -46.27
N SER A 22 26.58 -12.14 -46.56
CA SER A 22 26.11 -10.81 -46.14
C SER A 22 24.80 -10.52 -46.80
N ALA A 23 23.73 -10.50 -46.04
CA ALA A 23 22.45 -9.95 -46.49
C ALA A 23 22.70 -8.50 -46.96
N GLN A 24 22.48 -8.20 -48.24
CA GLN A 24 22.64 -6.85 -48.77
C GLN A 24 21.61 -5.95 -48.11
N ASP A 25 22.05 -5.06 -47.24
CA ASP A 25 21.19 -4.01 -46.67
C ASP A 25 20.86 -3.00 -47.76
N VAL A 26 19.59 -2.72 -47.91
CA VAL A 26 19.05 -1.73 -48.84
C VAL A 26 18.53 -0.53 -48.05
N GLN A 27 18.74 0.67 -48.59
CA GLN A 27 18.16 1.87 -48.02
C GLN A 27 16.70 1.95 -48.35
N VAL A 28 15.82 1.72 -47.36
CA VAL A 28 14.37 1.77 -47.50
C VAL A 28 13.90 3.17 -47.15
N LYS A 29 13.25 3.84 -48.10
CA LYS A 29 12.61 5.15 -47.92
C LYS A 29 11.10 4.99 -47.99
N GLY A 30 10.37 5.74 -47.18
CA GLY A 30 8.93 5.72 -47.18
C GLY A 30 8.31 6.85 -46.38
N GLN A 31 6.96 6.87 -46.39
CA GLN A 31 6.16 7.82 -45.64
C GLN A 31 5.14 7.04 -44.78
N VAL A 32 4.96 7.48 -43.54
CA VAL A 32 3.93 6.96 -42.64
C VAL A 32 2.79 7.99 -42.59
N VAL A 33 1.59 7.54 -42.90
CA VAL A 33 0.36 8.36 -42.88
C VAL A 33 -0.72 7.65 -42.05
N ASP A 34 -1.74 8.39 -41.66
CA ASP A 34 -2.94 7.82 -41.04
C ASP A 34 -4.00 7.40 -42.07
N ASP A 35 -5.17 6.92 -41.61
CA ASP A 35 -6.30 6.51 -42.46
C ASP A 35 -6.91 7.69 -43.24
N LYS A 36 -6.65 8.94 -42.85
CA LYS A 36 -7.09 10.16 -43.52
C LYS A 36 -6.05 10.69 -44.50
N GLY A 37 -4.88 10.07 -44.56
CA GLY A 37 -3.75 10.47 -45.39
C GLY A 37 -2.86 11.56 -44.78
N GLU A 38 -3.08 11.94 -43.53
CA GLU A 38 -2.25 12.91 -42.82
C GLU A 38 -0.92 12.27 -42.36
N ALA A 39 0.16 13.06 -42.32
CA ALA A 39 1.49 12.57 -41.97
C ALA A 39 1.58 12.23 -40.45
N VAL A 40 2.02 11.01 -40.13
CA VAL A 40 2.26 10.61 -38.73
C VAL A 40 3.69 11.00 -38.30
N ILE A 41 3.79 12.10 -37.57
CA ILE A 41 5.05 12.67 -37.12
C ILE A 41 5.58 11.87 -35.92
N GLY A 42 6.89 11.60 -35.86
CA GLY A 42 7.52 10.93 -34.72
C GLY A 42 7.19 9.43 -34.59
N ALA A 43 6.65 8.79 -35.63
CA ALA A 43 6.44 7.36 -35.66
C ALA A 43 7.78 6.61 -35.63
N SER A 44 7.87 5.58 -34.79
CA SER A 44 9.06 4.73 -34.69
C SER A 44 9.03 3.65 -35.77
N VAL A 45 10.03 3.62 -36.64
CA VAL A 45 10.22 2.61 -37.69
C VAL A 45 11.43 1.77 -37.32
N LYS A 46 11.22 0.51 -36.89
CA LYS A 46 12.27 -0.42 -36.48
C LYS A 46 12.39 -1.58 -37.45
N VAL A 47 13.61 -2.02 -37.70
CA VAL A 47 13.85 -3.25 -38.46
C VAL A 47 13.72 -4.42 -37.51
N LYS A 48 12.86 -5.40 -37.86
CA LYS A 48 12.62 -6.59 -37.01
C LYS A 48 13.93 -7.36 -36.82
N GLU A 49 14.20 -7.79 -35.58
CA GLU A 49 15.36 -8.59 -35.18
C GLU A 49 16.73 -7.86 -35.26
N THR A 50 16.71 -6.53 -35.46
CA THR A 50 17.94 -5.72 -35.43
C THR A 50 17.77 -4.54 -34.46
N PRO A 51 18.85 -3.96 -33.92
CA PRO A 51 18.77 -2.76 -33.09
C PRO A 51 18.50 -1.49 -33.91
N GLN A 52 18.42 -1.57 -35.25
CA GLN A 52 18.26 -0.42 -36.14
C GLN A 52 16.83 0.10 -36.14
N GLY A 53 16.69 1.42 -36.01
CA GLY A 53 15.39 2.10 -36.11
C GLY A 53 15.59 3.60 -36.29
N VAL A 54 14.57 4.24 -36.87
CA VAL A 54 14.48 5.68 -37.07
C VAL A 54 13.10 6.18 -36.68
N ILE A 55 12.97 7.50 -36.52
CA ILE A 55 11.67 8.16 -36.32
C ILE A 55 11.32 8.98 -37.56
N THR A 56 10.01 9.09 -37.86
CA THR A 56 9.52 9.90 -38.98
C THR A 56 9.67 11.40 -38.71
N ASP A 57 9.96 12.14 -39.81
CA ASP A 57 10.03 13.60 -39.76
C ASP A 57 8.64 14.28 -39.72
N ILE A 58 8.63 15.63 -39.81
CA ILE A 58 7.39 16.45 -39.78
C ILE A 58 6.44 16.17 -40.95
N ASN A 59 6.91 15.55 -42.03
CA ASN A 59 6.13 15.13 -43.16
C ASN A 59 5.82 13.62 -43.18
N GLY A 60 6.14 12.93 -42.05
CA GLY A 60 5.97 11.48 -41.92
C GLY A 60 7.00 10.63 -42.67
N ASN A 61 8.05 11.22 -43.26
CA ASN A 61 9.04 10.48 -44.03
C ASN A 61 10.07 9.81 -43.13
N PHE A 62 10.57 8.65 -43.61
CA PHE A 62 11.66 7.92 -42.94
C PHE A 62 12.64 7.36 -43.96
N SER A 63 13.87 7.09 -43.51
CA SER A 63 14.91 6.40 -44.25
C SER A 63 15.69 5.50 -43.32
N VAL A 64 15.64 4.18 -43.52
CA VAL A 64 16.28 3.18 -42.68
C VAL A 64 17.00 2.14 -43.53
N ARG A 65 18.14 1.63 -43.10
CA ARG A 65 18.84 0.48 -43.72
C ARG A 65 18.22 -0.81 -43.17
N ALA A 66 17.81 -1.70 -44.11
CA ALA A 66 17.22 -2.97 -43.74
C ALA A 66 17.59 -4.07 -44.74
N PRO A 67 17.62 -5.34 -44.37
CA PRO A 67 17.78 -6.47 -45.28
C PRO A 67 16.68 -6.49 -46.31
N LYS A 68 17.01 -6.80 -47.58
CA LYS A 68 16.05 -6.80 -48.72
C LYS A 68 14.79 -7.65 -48.46
N ASN A 69 14.89 -8.71 -47.69
CA ASN A 69 13.79 -9.58 -47.30
C ASN A 69 13.34 -9.40 -45.84
N GLY A 70 13.71 -8.27 -45.22
CA GLY A 70 13.40 -7.98 -43.81
C GLY A 70 11.95 -7.51 -43.60
N HIS A 71 11.63 -7.20 -42.33
CA HIS A 71 10.33 -6.63 -41.96
C HIS A 71 10.57 -5.31 -41.19
N LEU A 72 9.75 -4.32 -41.45
CA LEU A 72 9.68 -3.10 -40.65
C LEU A 72 8.53 -3.20 -39.65
N ILE A 73 8.79 -2.83 -38.42
CA ILE A 73 7.76 -2.64 -37.37
C ILE A 73 7.58 -1.14 -37.22
N VAL A 74 6.41 -0.65 -37.59
CA VAL A 74 6.06 0.76 -37.50
C VAL A 74 5.04 0.96 -36.39
N SER A 75 5.35 1.83 -35.43
CA SER A 75 4.49 2.13 -34.27
C SER A 75 4.51 3.62 -33.95
N SER A 76 3.36 4.14 -33.56
CA SER A 76 3.20 5.51 -33.06
C SER A 76 2.18 5.52 -31.93
N VAL A 77 2.28 6.52 -31.04
CA VAL A 77 1.30 6.71 -29.95
C VAL A 77 -0.05 7.06 -30.58
N GLY A 78 -1.08 6.30 -30.22
CA GLY A 78 -2.42 6.48 -30.78
C GLY A 78 -2.72 5.64 -32.03
N TYR A 79 -1.76 4.86 -32.53
CA TYR A 79 -1.93 4.04 -33.74
C TYR A 79 -1.64 2.56 -33.48
N THR A 80 -2.28 1.69 -34.24
CA THR A 80 -2.03 0.24 -34.22
C THR A 80 -0.67 -0.06 -34.84
N THR A 81 0.18 -0.78 -34.14
CA THR A 81 1.49 -1.21 -34.65
C THR A 81 1.34 -2.08 -35.87
N LYS A 82 2.01 -1.72 -36.96
CA LYS A 82 1.97 -2.44 -38.25
C LYS A 82 3.34 -3.05 -38.58
N THR A 83 3.33 -4.31 -39.01
CA THR A 83 4.51 -4.97 -39.53
C THR A 83 4.41 -5.04 -41.05
N VAL A 84 5.42 -4.54 -41.75
CA VAL A 84 5.48 -4.46 -43.24
C VAL A 84 6.66 -5.28 -43.71
N ALA A 85 6.38 -6.23 -44.62
CA ALA A 85 7.45 -7.02 -45.26
C ALA A 85 8.08 -6.19 -46.40
N LEU A 86 9.39 -6.25 -46.55
CA LEU A 86 10.16 -5.56 -47.59
C LEU A 86 10.30 -6.38 -48.86
N SER A 87 10.04 -7.69 -48.79
CA SER A 87 10.08 -8.59 -49.95
C SER A 87 8.97 -8.22 -50.96
N GLY A 88 9.36 -7.80 -52.18
CA GLY A 88 8.43 -7.39 -53.23
C GLY A 88 7.80 -6.01 -53.05
N ALA A 89 8.23 -5.21 -52.10
CA ALA A 89 7.64 -3.89 -51.88
C ALA A 89 8.18 -2.85 -52.88
N THR A 90 7.29 -2.02 -53.40
CA THR A 90 7.65 -0.89 -54.27
C THR A 90 8.13 0.28 -53.43
N LEU A 91 9.29 0.83 -53.72
CA LEU A 91 9.85 1.99 -53.04
C LEU A 91 9.51 3.28 -53.80
N PRO A 92 9.17 4.40 -53.12
CA PRO A 92 9.10 4.58 -51.66
C PRO A 92 7.85 3.95 -51.03
N LEU A 93 8.00 3.38 -49.84
CA LEU A 93 6.92 2.74 -49.10
C LEU A 93 5.92 3.77 -48.57
N LYS A 94 4.64 3.59 -48.83
CA LYS A 94 3.56 4.32 -48.15
C LYS A 94 2.92 3.40 -47.11
N ILE A 95 3.09 3.72 -45.85
CA ILE A 95 2.61 2.91 -44.70
C ILE A 95 1.44 3.65 -44.06
N VAL A 96 0.26 3.07 -44.14
CA VAL A 96 -0.92 3.60 -43.46
C VAL A 96 -1.04 2.95 -42.12
N LEU A 97 -1.05 3.75 -41.04
CA LEU A 97 -1.34 3.33 -39.67
C LEU A 97 -2.79 3.67 -39.35
N SER A 98 -3.55 2.67 -38.93
CA SER A 98 -4.91 2.88 -38.44
C SER A 98 -4.87 3.38 -36.99
N GLU A 99 -5.73 4.35 -36.65
CA GLU A 99 -5.90 4.82 -35.30
C GLU A 99 -6.19 3.63 -34.38
N SER A 100 -5.44 3.55 -33.27
CA SER A 100 -5.65 2.49 -32.29
C SER A 100 -6.91 2.80 -31.49
N ALA A 101 -8.00 2.12 -31.82
CA ALA A 101 -9.22 2.15 -31.01
C ALA A 101 -9.02 1.62 -29.58
N GLU A 102 -7.89 1.00 -29.27
CA GLU A 102 -7.58 0.51 -27.92
C GLU A 102 -7.32 1.64 -26.91
N ASN A 103 -6.83 2.81 -27.35
CA ASN A 103 -6.65 3.96 -26.44
C ASN A 103 -7.97 4.64 -26.02
N LEU A 104 -9.09 4.33 -26.69
CA LEU A 104 -10.42 4.89 -26.37
C LEU A 104 -11.25 3.98 -25.45
N LYS A 105 -10.77 2.80 -25.11
CA LYS A 105 -11.47 1.84 -24.24
C LYS A 105 -10.84 1.72 -22.84
N GLU A 106 -10.38 2.82 -22.26
CA GLU A 106 -10.04 2.80 -20.84
C GLU A 106 -11.32 2.56 -20.04
N VAL A 107 -11.51 1.30 -19.63
CA VAL A 107 -12.64 0.88 -18.83
C VAL A 107 -12.31 1.14 -17.38
N VAL A 108 -13.10 1.95 -16.74
CA VAL A 108 -13.00 2.27 -15.33
C VAL A 108 -14.01 1.42 -14.57
N VAL A 109 -13.54 0.71 -13.55
CA VAL A 109 -14.43 0.03 -12.62
C VAL A 109 -15.13 1.10 -11.79
N VAL A 110 -16.44 1.14 -11.83
CA VAL A 110 -17.31 1.96 -10.97
C VAL A 110 -18.17 1.01 -10.12
N GLY A 111 -18.70 1.46 -9.01
CA GLY A 111 -19.31 0.65 -7.96
C GLY A 111 -20.08 -0.60 -8.38
N TYR A 112 -20.99 -0.51 -9.33
CA TYR A 112 -21.81 -1.64 -9.79
C TYR A 112 -21.51 -2.06 -11.25
N GLY A 113 -20.27 -1.86 -11.72
CA GLY A 113 -19.90 -2.29 -13.08
C GLY A 113 -18.61 -1.66 -13.58
N SER A 114 -18.40 -1.75 -14.86
CA SER A 114 -17.32 -1.09 -15.57
C SER A 114 -17.90 -0.19 -16.65
N MET A 115 -17.53 1.09 -16.65
CA MET A 115 -17.93 2.06 -17.64
C MET A 115 -16.71 2.52 -18.45
N GLN A 116 -16.92 2.97 -19.68
CA GLN A 116 -15.84 3.60 -20.41
C GLN A 116 -15.55 4.96 -19.77
N LYS A 117 -14.28 5.33 -19.66
CA LYS A 117 -13.86 6.59 -19.03
C LYS A 117 -14.55 7.81 -19.63
N LYS A 118 -14.82 7.78 -20.94
CA LYS A 118 -15.53 8.84 -21.66
C LYS A 118 -17.01 8.99 -21.27
N ASP A 119 -17.62 7.92 -20.74
CA ASP A 119 -19.04 7.89 -20.38
C ASP A 119 -19.25 8.30 -18.90
N LEU A 120 -18.16 8.57 -18.17
CA LEU A 120 -18.21 9.01 -16.78
C LEU A 120 -18.42 10.53 -16.73
N THR A 121 -19.51 10.96 -16.11
CA THR A 121 -19.83 12.39 -15.89
C THR A 121 -19.01 13.00 -14.74
N GLY A 122 -18.37 12.18 -13.90
CA GLY A 122 -17.59 12.61 -12.74
C GLY A 122 -16.08 12.54 -12.96
N SER A 123 -15.31 13.33 -12.19
CA SER A 123 -13.84 13.29 -12.21
C SER A 123 -13.33 12.01 -11.57
N VAL A 124 -12.95 11.04 -12.41
CA VAL A 124 -12.31 9.78 -12.01
C VAL A 124 -10.86 9.77 -12.45
N SER A 125 -9.96 9.49 -11.51
CA SER A 125 -8.55 9.31 -11.82
C SER A 125 -8.16 7.85 -11.65
N THR A 126 -7.61 7.26 -12.70
CA THR A 126 -7.13 5.87 -12.71
C THR A 126 -5.62 5.84 -12.65
N LEU A 127 -5.07 5.03 -11.76
CA LEU A 127 -3.65 4.73 -11.65
C LEU A 127 -3.44 3.23 -11.83
N ASN A 128 -2.73 2.85 -12.88
CA ASN A 128 -2.39 1.46 -13.19
C ASN A 128 -1.00 1.10 -12.62
N ALA A 129 -0.72 -0.19 -12.46
CA ALA A 129 0.52 -0.71 -11.87
C ALA A 129 1.80 -0.16 -12.52
N LYS A 130 1.77 0.18 -13.84
CA LYS A 130 2.92 0.78 -14.54
C LYS A 130 3.27 2.19 -14.02
N ASN A 131 2.28 2.91 -13.50
CA ASN A 131 2.38 4.31 -13.08
C ASN A 131 2.46 4.47 -11.56
N PHE A 132 2.44 3.38 -10.79
CA PHE A 132 2.58 3.41 -9.34
C PHE A 132 3.90 4.02 -8.90
N GLN A 133 3.92 4.57 -7.70
CA GLN A 133 5.15 5.00 -7.04
C GLN A 133 6.08 3.78 -6.93
N LYS A 134 7.34 3.98 -7.29
CA LYS A 134 8.40 2.96 -7.17
C LYS A 134 9.22 3.23 -5.91
N GLY A 135 9.84 2.20 -5.37
CA GLY A 135 10.67 2.29 -4.17
C GLY A 135 10.20 1.33 -3.07
N ALA A 136 10.60 1.60 -1.84
CA ALA A 136 10.14 0.85 -0.67
C ALA A 136 8.70 1.26 -0.36
N ILE A 137 7.75 0.38 -0.69
CA ILE A 137 6.31 0.58 -0.53
C ILE A 137 5.83 -0.30 0.61
N SER A 138 5.37 0.31 1.69
CA SER A 138 4.88 -0.42 2.86
C SER A 138 3.38 -0.73 2.78
N THR A 139 2.60 0.20 2.23
CA THR A 139 1.14 0.11 2.14
C THR A 139 0.62 0.52 0.77
N ALA A 140 -0.62 0.15 0.49
CA ALA A 140 -1.28 0.55 -0.76
C ALA A 140 -1.43 2.07 -0.92
N SER A 141 -1.49 2.85 0.18
CA SER A 141 -1.54 4.32 0.11
C SER A 141 -0.28 4.92 -0.50
N ASP A 142 0.87 4.30 -0.26
CA ASP A 142 2.17 4.81 -0.72
C ASP A 142 2.25 4.81 -2.26
N LEU A 143 1.54 3.89 -2.92
CA LEU A 143 1.45 3.81 -4.39
C LEU A 143 0.83 5.06 -5.02
N LEU A 144 0.00 5.80 -4.26
CA LEU A 144 -0.74 6.98 -4.72
C LEU A 144 0.02 8.30 -4.48
N VAL A 145 1.07 8.30 -3.67
CA VAL A 145 1.78 9.53 -3.25
C VAL A 145 2.25 10.33 -4.47
N GLY A 146 1.76 11.57 -4.60
CA GLY A 146 2.13 12.48 -5.69
C GLY A 146 1.65 12.08 -7.09
N LYS A 147 0.79 11.06 -7.24
CA LYS A 147 0.37 10.53 -8.55
C LYS A 147 -0.99 11.05 -9.02
N ILE A 148 -1.83 11.54 -8.13
CA ILE A 148 -3.20 11.94 -8.46
C ILE A 148 -3.47 13.36 -7.97
N ALA A 149 -3.80 14.27 -8.89
CA ALA A 149 -4.18 15.64 -8.55
C ALA A 149 -5.42 15.67 -7.64
N GLY A 150 -5.39 16.53 -6.61
CA GLY A 150 -6.46 16.65 -5.62
C GLY A 150 -6.52 15.52 -4.59
N VAL A 151 -5.52 14.62 -4.56
CA VAL A 151 -5.33 13.63 -3.50
C VAL A 151 -4.06 13.98 -2.75
N GLN A 152 -4.20 14.30 -1.48
CA GLN A 152 -3.09 14.56 -0.57
C GLN A 152 -2.89 13.36 0.33
N ILE A 153 -1.64 12.90 0.44
CA ILE A 153 -1.24 11.82 1.34
C ILE A 153 -0.12 12.33 2.20
N THR A 154 -0.33 12.33 3.51
CA THR A 154 0.67 12.72 4.50
C THR A 154 1.21 11.45 5.14
N PRO A 155 2.44 11.02 4.81
CA PRO A 155 3.03 9.81 5.39
C PRO A 155 3.24 9.96 6.90
N GLU A 156 3.11 8.87 7.65
CA GLU A 156 3.31 8.85 9.11
C GLU A 156 4.68 8.31 9.54
N GLY A 157 5.48 7.76 8.64
CA GLY A 157 6.86 7.34 8.88
C GLY A 157 7.02 6.03 9.66
N SER A 158 6.01 5.51 10.36
CA SER A 158 6.08 4.21 11.03
C SER A 158 5.78 3.06 10.05
N PRO A 159 6.36 1.86 10.26
CA PRO A 159 6.09 0.69 9.45
C PRO A 159 4.58 0.38 9.34
N GLY A 160 4.09 0.23 8.13
CA GLY A 160 2.69 -0.12 7.88
C GLY A 160 1.65 0.96 8.23
N ALA A 161 2.05 2.10 8.77
CA ALA A 161 1.11 3.18 9.12
C ALA A 161 0.45 3.78 7.86
N GLY A 162 1.15 3.74 6.73
CA GLY A 162 0.70 4.36 5.50
C GLY A 162 0.68 5.87 5.62
N GLY A 163 -0.26 6.51 4.91
CA GLY A 163 -0.45 7.94 4.99
C GLY A 163 -1.90 8.30 5.23
N ARG A 164 -2.12 9.42 5.88
CA ARG A 164 -3.44 10.02 5.98
C ARG A 164 -3.86 10.54 4.61
N ILE A 165 -4.96 10.01 4.09
CA ILE A 165 -5.45 10.32 2.74
C ILE A 165 -6.54 11.38 2.83
N ARG A 166 -6.44 12.43 1.99
CA ARG A 166 -7.47 13.46 1.83
C ARG A 166 -7.74 13.68 0.35
N ILE A 167 -9.02 13.71 -0.01
CA ILE A 167 -9.46 14.01 -1.38
C ILE A 167 -10.11 15.39 -1.36
N ARG A 168 -9.54 16.35 -2.10
CA ARG A 168 -9.99 17.77 -2.17
C ARG A 168 -10.05 18.46 -0.81
N GLY A 169 -9.21 18.06 0.15
CA GLY A 169 -9.16 18.63 1.49
C GLY A 169 -10.04 17.91 2.50
N GLY A 170 -10.37 18.57 3.61
CA GLY A 170 -11.26 18.06 4.66
C GLY A 170 -12.61 18.74 4.60
N ALA A 171 -13.69 17.96 4.67
CA ALA A 171 -15.05 18.46 4.64
C ALA A 171 -15.68 18.62 6.05
N SER A 172 -15.11 17.96 7.07
CA SER A 172 -15.65 17.95 8.43
C SER A 172 -14.62 18.31 9.48
N LEU A 173 -15.06 19.07 10.49
CA LEU A 173 -14.23 19.39 11.67
C LEU A 173 -14.28 18.26 12.71
N ASN A 174 -15.42 17.58 12.85
CA ASN A 174 -15.65 16.61 13.92
C ASN A 174 -15.76 15.15 13.44
N ALA A 175 -16.06 14.91 12.16
CA ALA A 175 -16.14 13.58 11.58
C ALA A 175 -14.86 13.19 10.84
N SER A 176 -14.71 11.88 10.52
CA SER A 176 -13.59 11.43 9.68
C SER A 176 -13.66 12.09 8.30
N ASN A 177 -12.51 12.55 7.84
CA ASN A 177 -12.31 13.06 6.49
C ASN A 177 -11.63 12.00 5.57
N ASP A 178 -11.54 10.75 6.00
CA ASP A 178 -10.92 9.69 5.23
C ASP A 178 -11.86 9.19 4.13
N PRO A 179 -11.36 8.94 2.91
CA PRO A 179 -12.18 8.41 1.82
C PRO A 179 -12.61 6.98 2.12
N LEU A 180 -13.72 6.55 1.54
CA LEU A 180 -14.12 5.15 1.56
C LEU A 180 -13.15 4.31 0.72
N ILE A 181 -12.71 3.20 1.26
CA ILE A 181 -11.87 2.23 0.54
C ILE A 181 -12.73 1.05 0.10
N VAL A 182 -12.62 0.69 -1.17
CA VAL A 182 -13.33 -0.46 -1.75
C VAL A 182 -12.30 -1.37 -2.38
N ILE A 183 -12.23 -2.64 -1.97
CA ILE A 183 -11.29 -3.63 -2.49
C ILE A 183 -12.06 -4.70 -3.25
N ASP A 184 -11.81 -4.82 -4.55
CA ASP A 184 -12.50 -5.75 -5.46
C ASP A 184 -14.05 -5.71 -5.35
N GLY A 185 -14.61 -4.54 -5.07
CA GLY A 185 -16.04 -4.33 -4.90
C GLY A 185 -16.55 -4.46 -3.44
N VAL A 186 -15.71 -4.84 -2.49
CA VAL A 186 -16.06 -4.90 -1.06
C VAL A 186 -15.70 -3.58 -0.38
N PRO A 187 -16.69 -2.81 0.12
CA PRO A 187 -16.43 -1.60 0.90
C PRO A 187 -15.85 -1.98 2.27
N ILE A 188 -14.73 -1.36 2.61
CA ILE A 188 -14.03 -1.60 3.88
C ILE A 188 -14.39 -0.49 4.86
N GLU A 189 -14.56 -0.84 6.14
CA GLU A 189 -14.77 0.18 7.19
C GLU A 189 -13.56 1.10 7.33
N ASN A 190 -13.82 2.42 7.49
CA ASN A 190 -12.78 3.45 7.58
C ASN A 190 -12.00 3.44 8.91
N THR A 191 -12.31 2.52 9.82
CA THR A 191 -11.58 2.38 11.09
C THR A 191 -10.85 1.04 11.14
N ALA A 192 -9.55 1.07 11.37
CA ALA A 192 -8.78 -0.14 11.60
C ALA A 192 -9.21 -0.85 12.91
N VAL A 193 -8.90 -2.14 13.06
CA VAL A 193 -8.97 -2.82 14.36
C VAL A 193 -7.82 -2.36 15.24
N SER A 194 -8.00 -2.44 16.55
CA SER A 194 -6.93 -2.14 17.52
C SER A 194 -5.68 -2.95 17.21
N GLY A 195 -4.52 -2.31 17.25
CA GLY A 195 -3.23 -2.94 16.93
C GLY A 195 -2.90 -3.01 15.44
N ALA A 196 -3.80 -2.63 14.53
CA ALA A 196 -3.44 -2.47 13.12
C ALA A 196 -2.84 -1.08 12.88
N PRO A 197 -1.66 -0.96 12.23
CA PRO A 197 -1.05 0.34 11.93
C PRO A 197 -1.96 1.21 11.04
N SER A 198 -2.62 0.61 10.06
CA SER A 198 -3.60 1.26 9.17
C SER A 198 -4.58 0.24 8.58
N ILE A 199 -5.66 0.73 7.93
CA ILE A 199 -6.62 -0.13 7.22
C ILE A 199 -5.93 -0.85 6.05
N LEU A 200 -5.05 -0.14 5.35
CA LEU A 200 -4.35 -0.62 4.16
C LEU A 200 -3.09 -1.43 4.49
N SER A 201 -2.67 -1.50 5.75
CA SER A 201 -1.51 -2.31 6.16
C SER A 201 -1.69 -3.81 5.91
N SER A 202 -2.94 -4.29 5.85
CA SER A 202 -3.26 -5.68 5.58
C SER A 202 -3.22 -6.07 4.10
N LEU A 203 -3.16 -5.10 3.18
CA LEU A 203 -3.14 -5.36 1.75
C LEU A 203 -1.71 -5.37 1.22
N ASN A 204 -1.35 -6.40 0.47
CA ASN A 204 -0.04 -6.46 -0.20
C ASN A 204 -0.05 -5.55 -1.44
N PRO A 205 0.79 -4.50 -1.50
CA PRO A 205 0.87 -3.60 -2.65
C PRO A 205 1.22 -4.31 -3.96
N GLN A 206 1.96 -5.42 -3.91
CA GLN A 206 2.35 -6.20 -5.09
C GLN A 206 1.16 -6.92 -5.76
N ASP A 207 0.05 -7.10 -5.05
CA ASP A 207 -1.15 -7.73 -5.61
C ASP A 207 -2.09 -6.72 -6.29
N ILE A 208 -1.80 -5.42 -6.23
CA ILE A 208 -2.66 -4.38 -6.79
C ILE A 208 -2.42 -4.24 -8.29
N ALA A 209 -3.51 -4.27 -9.08
CA ALA A 209 -3.50 -4.04 -10.52
C ALA A 209 -3.74 -2.57 -10.87
N SER A 210 -4.74 -1.96 -10.20
CA SER A 210 -5.09 -0.55 -10.43
C SER A 210 -5.79 0.06 -9.21
N MET A 211 -5.75 1.37 -9.15
CA MET A 211 -6.46 2.16 -8.15
C MET A 211 -7.23 3.27 -8.86
N ASN A 212 -8.54 3.35 -8.61
CA ASN A 212 -9.42 4.39 -9.13
C ASN A 212 -9.86 5.30 -7.99
N VAL A 213 -9.71 6.60 -8.17
CA VAL A 213 -10.13 7.59 -7.20
C VAL A 213 -11.34 8.35 -7.74
N LEU A 214 -12.48 8.15 -7.08
CA LEU A 214 -13.73 8.84 -7.36
C LEU A 214 -13.81 10.08 -6.47
N LYS A 215 -13.79 11.26 -7.08
CA LYS A 215 -13.69 12.54 -6.36
C LYS A 215 -15.02 13.28 -6.29
N ASP A 216 -15.95 12.97 -7.18
CA ASP A 216 -17.22 13.69 -7.31
C ASP A 216 -18.41 12.91 -6.76
N ALA A 217 -19.41 13.64 -6.27
CA ALA A 217 -20.61 13.08 -5.66
C ALA A 217 -21.38 12.15 -6.60
N SER A 218 -21.44 12.45 -7.90
CA SER A 218 -22.11 11.60 -8.90
C SER A 218 -21.48 10.20 -9.01
N ALA A 219 -20.14 10.12 -8.94
CA ALA A 219 -19.42 8.86 -8.99
C ALA A 219 -19.46 8.09 -7.66
N THR A 220 -19.69 8.79 -6.53
CA THR A 220 -19.70 8.20 -5.18
C THR A 220 -21.09 7.88 -4.65
N ALA A 221 -22.16 8.39 -5.31
CA ALA A 221 -23.55 8.28 -4.87
C ALA A 221 -24.00 6.84 -4.55
N ILE A 222 -23.50 5.86 -5.31
CA ILE A 222 -23.82 4.44 -5.11
C ILE A 222 -23.35 3.88 -3.77
N TYR A 223 -22.38 4.53 -3.10
CA TYR A 223 -21.90 4.13 -1.77
C TYR A 223 -22.55 4.91 -0.63
N GLY A 224 -23.49 5.82 -0.97
CA GLY A 224 -24.25 6.63 0.00
C GLY A 224 -23.36 7.56 0.83
N SER A 225 -23.80 7.90 2.03
CA SER A 225 -23.12 8.86 2.93
C SER A 225 -21.68 8.46 3.32
N ARG A 226 -21.35 7.18 3.26
CA ARG A 226 -19.98 6.70 3.55
C ARG A 226 -18.94 7.21 2.55
N ALA A 227 -19.38 7.61 1.37
CA ALA A 227 -18.51 8.10 0.29
C ALA A 227 -18.44 9.62 0.19
N SER A 228 -18.93 10.36 1.20
CA SER A 228 -18.93 11.84 1.22
C SER A 228 -17.55 12.45 1.03
N ASN A 229 -16.49 11.77 1.45
CA ASN A 229 -15.10 12.21 1.32
C ASN A 229 -14.38 11.61 0.09
N GLY A 230 -15.15 11.08 -0.88
CA GLY A 230 -14.62 10.37 -2.03
C GLY A 230 -14.42 8.87 -1.78
N VAL A 231 -14.06 8.15 -2.86
CA VAL A 231 -13.86 6.69 -2.83
C VAL A 231 -12.54 6.33 -3.49
N ILE A 232 -11.79 5.44 -2.88
CA ILE A 232 -10.61 4.79 -3.47
C ILE A 232 -10.96 3.34 -3.75
N MET A 233 -11.07 3.00 -5.03
CA MET A 233 -11.33 1.64 -5.47
C MET A 233 -10.02 0.96 -5.83
N ILE A 234 -9.71 -0.13 -5.16
CA ILE A 234 -8.53 -0.95 -5.36
C ILE A 234 -8.95 -2.22 -6.08
N THR A 235 -8.35 -2.47 -7.24
CA THR A 235 -8.54 -3.71 -8.01
C THR A 235 -7.28 -4.53 -7.93
N THR A 236 -7.39 -5.81 -7.58
CA THR A 236 -6.25 -6.71 -7.49
C THR A 236 -5.97 -7.44 -8.80
N LYS A 237 -4.75 -7.94 -8.93
CA LYS A 237 -4.29 -8.71 -10.10
C LYS A 237 -5.04 -10.03 -10.20
N ARG A 238 -5.37 -10.45 -11.42
CA ARG A 238 -6.12 -11.68 -11.74
C ARG A 238 -5.46 -12.44 -12.88
N GLY A 239 -5.75 -13.71 -13.01
CA GLY A 239 -5.44 -14.48 -14.21
C GLY A 239 -6.27 -14.01 -15.40
N LYS A 240 -5.79 -14.27 -16.63
CA LYS A 240 -6.50 -13.94 -17.88
C LYS A 240 -6.79 -15.23 -18.64
N VAL A 241 -7.95 -15.26 -19.35
CA VAL A 241 -8.31 -16.39 -20.22
C VAL A 241 -7.22 -16.60 -21.29
N GLY A 242 -6.83 -17.87 -21.50
CA GLY A 242 -5.78 -18.22 -22.46
C GLY A 242 -4.35 -17.88 -22.04
N GLN A 243 -4.15 -17.36 -20.83
CA GLN A 243 -2.81 -17.05 -20.31
C GLN A 243 -2.07 -18.35 -19.98
N LYS A 244 -0.86 -18.52 -20.51
CA LYS A 244 0.06 -19.55 -20.07
C LYS A 244 0.44 -19.31 -18.60
N THR A 245 0.69 -20.39 -17.87
CA THR A 245 1.14 -20.30 -16.47
C THR A 245 2.43 -19.49 -16.40
N GLN A 246 2.44 -18.48 -15.56
CA GLN A 246 3.56 -17.59 -15.28
C GLN A 246 3.83 -17.57 -13.79
N ILE A 247 5.10 -17.72 -13.44
CA ILE A 247 5.59 -17.55 -12.06
C ILE A 247 6.34 -16.23 -12.01
N ALA A 248 5.99 -15.38 -11.06
CA ALA A 248 6.69 -14.13 -10.81
C ALA A 248 7.22 -14.13 -9.37
N VAL A 249 8.51 -13.83 -9.23
CA VAL A 249 9.19 -13.66 -7.95
C VAL A 249 9.68 -12.24 -7.87
N SER A 250 9.40 -11.58 -6.76
CA SER A 250 9.86 -10.21 -6.47
C SER A 250 10.55 -10.21 -5.11
N VAL A 251 11.76 -9.70 -5.07
CA VAL A 251 12.55 -9.50 -3.85
C VAL A 251 13.02 -8.06 -3.85
N GLN A 252 12.72 -7.37 -2.78
CA GLN A 252 13.16 -5.99 -2.56
C GLN A 252 13.72 -5.86 -1.15
N SER A 253 14.90 -5.25 -1.04
CA SER A 253 15.49 -4.85 0.24
C SER A 253 15.64 -3.34 0.26
N SER A 254 15.49 -2.74 1.43
CA SER A 254 15.59 -1.30 1.63
C SER A 254 16.32 -0.98 2.92
N LEU A 255 17.05 0.13 2.91
CA LEU A 255 17.62 0.76 4.08
C LEU A 255 17.01 2.16 4.19
N SER A 256 16.57 2.52 5.36
CA SER A 256 15.92 3.81 5.62
C SER A 256 16.57 4.49 6.81
N GLU A 257 16.73 5.80 6.71
CA GLU A 257 17.24 6.65 7.79
C GLU A 257 16.35 7.87 7.98
N ALA A 258 16.51 8.58 9.10
CA ALA A 258 15.78 9.81 9.35
C ALA A 258 16.23 10.89 8.36
N ALA A 259 15.31 11.35 7.50
CA ALA A 259 15.59 12.32 6.44
C ALA A 259 16.07 13.68 6.98
N ARG A 260 15.61 14.06 8.16
CA ARG A 260 16.00 15.31 8.85
C ARG A 260 15.97 15.11 10.35
N ARG A 261 16.89 15.79 11.03
CA ARG A 261 16.94 15.92 12.48
C ARG A 261 16.73 17.39 12.84
N VAL A 262 16.19 17.63 14.01
CA VAL A 262 16.05 18.99 14.54
C VAL A 262 17.43 19.45 15.04
N ARG A 263 17.89 20.63 14.62
CA ARG A 263 19.11 21.20 15.16
C ARG A 263 18.87 21.62 16.62
N VAL A 264 19.58 20.98 17.51
CA VAL A 264 19.63 21.28 18.95
C VAL A 264 21.05 21.67 19.35
N LEU A 265 21.20 22.25 20.52
CA LEU A 265 22.53 22.56 21.06
C LEU A 265 23.25 21.25 21.44
N SER A 266 24.51 21.15 21.09
CA SER A 266 25.40 20.13 21.66
C SER A 266 25.59 20.35 23.14
N ALA A 267 26.10 19.34 23.87
CA ALA A 267 26.33 19.45 25.29
C ALA A 267 27.30 20.62 25.63
N ASP A 268 28.31 20.85 24.81
CA ASP A 268 29.29 21.93 25.04
C ASP A 268 28.70 23.31 24.72
N GLU A 269 27.93 23.45 23.65
CA GLU A 269 27.18 24.67 23.34
C GLU A 269 26.18 24.97 24.46
N TYR A 270 25.50 23.95 24.99
CA TYR A 270 24.53 24.06 26.06
C TYR A 270 25.22 24.51 27.38
N ARG A 271 26.35 23.90 27.75
CA ARG A 271 27.16 24.32 28.92
C ARG A 271 27.60 25.76 28.81
N THR A 272 28.15 26.16 27.67
CA THR A 272 28.59 27.52 27.39
C THR A 272 27.44 28.51 27.51
N LEU A 273 26.28 28.16 26.97
CA LEU A 273 25.09 29.02 27.05
C LEU A 273 24.64 29.18 28.51
N ILE A 274 24.49 28.09 29.26
CA ILE A 274 24.04 28.13 30.67
C ILE A 274 25.03 28.88 31.56
N GLN A 275 26.34 28.69 31.36
CA GLN A 275 27.36 29.46 32.07
C GLN A 275 27.21 30.98 31.86
N ARG A 276 26.80 31.39 30.65
CA ARG A 276 26.61 32.81 30.30
C ARG A 276 25.31 33.38 30.85
N ILE A 277 24.16 32.66 30.70
CA ILE A 277 22.83 33.20 31.03
C ILE A 277 22.38 32.89 32.45
N SER A 278 22.87 31.81 33.07
CA SER A 278 22.49 31.37 34.41
C SER A 278 23.67 30.68 35.15
N PRO A 279 24.73 31.41 35.50
CA PRO A 279 25.93 30.84 36.15
C PRO A 279 25.62 30.05 37.42
N ALA A 280 24.62 30.47 38.19
CA ALA A 280 24.21 29.81 39.43
C ALA A 280 23.69 28.38 39.20
N THR A 281 23.20 28.06 38.00
CA THR A 281 22.70 26.73 37.61
C THR A 281 23.76 25.90 36.88
N ALA A 282 24.89 26.49 36.50
CA ALA A 282 25.96 25.80 35.78
C ALA A 282 26.53 24.61 36.54
N SER A 283 26.57 24.66 37.88
CA SER A 283 27.01 23.57 38.74
C SER A 283 26.08 22.34 38.74
N LYS A 284 24.85 22.50 38.23
CA LYS A 284 23.87 21.42 38.11
C LYS A 284 23.99 20.70 36.77
N LEU A 285 24.80 21.17 35.83
CA LEU A 285 25.01 20.51 34.55
C LEU A 285 25.77 19.18 34.73
N GLY A 286 25.43 18.21 33.88
CA GLY A 286 26.14 16.93 33.87
C GLY A 286 27.44 16.98 33.07
N THR A 287 28.19 15.90 33.13
CA THR A 287 29.47 15.73 32.43
C THR A 287 29.34 14.96 31.11
N ALA A 288 28.20 14.32 30.85
CA ALA A 288 27.97 13.55 29.64
C ALA A 288 27.81 14.45 28.38
N ASN A 289 28.07 13.87 27.22
CA ASN A 289 27.82 14.48 25.93
C ASN A 289 26.93 13.51 25.15
N THR A 290 25.59 13.69 25.26
CA THR A 290 24.60 12.78 24.68
C THR A 290 23.89 13.47 23.53
N ASP A 291 24.01 12.93 22.32
CA ASP A 291 23.11 13.26 21.23
C ASP A 291 21.87 12.38 21.35
N TRP A 292 20.82 12.94 21.92
CA TRP A 292 19.58 12.20 22.15
C TRP A 292 18.87 11.76 20.87
N GLN A 293 19.10 12.45 19.74
CA GLN A 293 18.54 12.04 18.46
C GLN A 293 19.28 10.82 17.89
N ASP A 294 20.59 10.71 18.05
CA ASP A 294 21.35 9.49 17.71
C ASP A 294 20.94 8.30 18.57
N GLU A 295 20.62 8.55 19.83
CA GLU A 295 20.20 7.50 20.74
C GLU A 295 18.85 6.89 20.41
N ILE A 296 17.95 7.62 19.75
CA ILE A 296 16.60 7.14 19.44
C ILE A 296 16.43 6.67 17.99
N TYR A 297 17.23 7.19 17.05
CA TYR A 297 17.14 6.80 15.65
C TYR A 297 18.10 5.66 15.30
N GLN A 298 17.78 4.93 14.24
CA GLN A 298 18.58 3.85 13.69
C GLN A 298 18.50 3.81 12.17
N LEU A 299 19.50 3.16 11.55
CA LEU A 299 19.38 2.69 10.19
C LEU A 299 18.42 1.50 10.18
N ALA A 300 17.28 1.67 9.51
CA ALA A 300 16.18 0.72 9.51
C ALA A 300 16.22 -0.18 8.28
N TYR A 301 16.17 -1.49 8.49
CA TYR A 301 16.12 -2.49 7.44
C TYR A 301 14.68 -2.82 7.05
N GLY A 302 14.45 -2.99 5.73
CA GLY A 302 13.20 -3.47 5.18
C GLY A 302 13.40 -4.56 4.12
N GLY A 303 12.49 -5.53 4.09
CA GLY A 303 12.47 -6.61 3.10
C GLY A 303 11.06 -6.91 2.63
N ASP A 304 10.85 -7.04 1.32
CA ASP A 304 9.59 -7.41 0.68
C ASP A 304 9.83 -8.58 -0.28
N TYR A 305 9.26 -9.75 0.04
CA TYR A 305 9.46 -11.01 -0.66
C TYR A 305 8.11 -11.53 -1.15
N ASN A 306 7.94 -11.62 -2.46
CA ASN A 306 6.67 -12.03 -3.05
C ASN A 306 6.86 -13.09 -4.12
N VAL A 307 5.96 -14.06 -4.13
CA VAL A 307 5.85 -15.10 -5.16
C VAL A 307 4.42 -15.15 -5.64
N SER A 308 4.21 -15.18 -6.94
CA SER A 308 2.88 -15.39 -7.49
C SER A 308 2.92 -16.31 -8.70
N VAL A 309 1.86 -17.11 -8.82
CA VAL A 309 1.58 -17.98 -9.96
C VAL A 309 0.27 -17.54 -10.57
N SER A 310 0.25 -17.26 -11.85
CA SER A 310 -0.97 -16.87 -12.58
C SER A 310 -1.03 -17.56 -13.94
N GLY A 311 -2.24 -17.87 -14.38
CA GLY A 311 -2.45 -18.55 -15.66
C GLY A 311 -3.92 -18.86 -15.90
N ALA A 312 -4.17 -19.75 -16.85
CA ALA A 312 -5.49 -20.31 -17.10
C ALA A 312 -5.42 -21.81 -17.34
N ALA A 313 -6.28 -22.55 -16.64
CA ALA A 313 -6.54 -23.97 -16.91
C ALA A 313 -7.83 -24.03 -17.76
N GLY A 314 -7.67 -24.03 -19.11
CA GLY A 314 -8.79 -23.89 -20.04
C GLY A 314 -9.56 -22.57 -19.84
N LYS A 315 -10.85 -22.66 -19.52
CA LYS A 315 -11.74 -21.50 -19.26
C LYS A 315 -11.67 -20.97 -17.81
N LEU A 316 -10.74 -21.50 -16.99
CA LEU A 316 -10.54 -21.10 -15.58
C LEU A 316 -9.24 -20.29 -15.42
N PRO A 317 -9.26 -18.97 -15.53
CA PRO A 317 -8.15 -18.13 -15.10
C PRO A 317 -7.97 -18.21 -13.59
N TYR A 318 -6.72 -18.24 -13.15
CA TYR A 318 -6.36 -18.28 -11.73
C TYR A 318 -5.15 -17.42 -11.43
N ARG A 319 -5.06 -16.94 -10.20
CA ARG A 319 -3.86 -16.37 -9.63
C ARG A 319 -3.78 -16.72 -8.15
N VAL A 320 -2.60 -17.15 -7.72
CA VAL A 320 -2.25 -17.37 -6.32
C VAL A 320 -0.99 -16.59 -6.03
N SER A 321 -0.96 -15.86 -4.95
CA SER A 321 0.25 -15.16 -4.49
C SER A 321 0.43 -15.30 -2.99
N THR A 322 1.69 -15.24 -2.57
CA THR A 322 2.08 -15.15 -1.18
C THR A 322 3.19 -14.11 -1.05
N GLY A 323 3.20 -13.40 0.06
CA GLY A 323 4.21 -12.38 0.34
C GLY A 323 4.57 -12.34 1.82
N PHE A 324 5.83 -12.06 2.08
CA PHE A 324 6.36 -11.75 3.40
C PHE A 324 7.01 -10.36 3.35
N TYR A 325 6.58 -9.49 4.24
CA TYR A 325 7.09 -8.13 4.39
C TYR A 325 7.61 -7.95 5.80
N HIS A 326 8.83 -7.43 5.91
CA HIS A 326 9.49 -7.05 7.14
C HIS A 326 9.94 -5.61 7.04
N GLN A 327 9.68 -4.79 8.04
CA GLN A 327 10.14 -3.40 8.10
C GLN A 327 10.43 -2.99 9.53
N GLU A 328 11.62 -2.48 9.74
CA GLU A 328 11.99 -1.73 10.93
C GLU A 328 11.68 -0.24 10.73
N GLY A 329 11.34 0.45 11.80
CA GLY A 329 11.20 1.90 11.80
C GLY A 329 12.54 2.61 12.01
N VAL A 330 12.66 3.82 11.47
CA VAL A 330 13.80 4.70 11.75
C VAL A 330 13.88 5.09 13.24
N LEU A 331 12.76 5.08 13.95
CA LEU A 331 12.70 5.16 15.39
C LEU A 331 12.93 3.76 15.98
N LYS A 332 13.90 3.62 16.85
CA LYS A 332 14.23 2.32 17.49
C LYS A 332 12.98 1.69 18.11
N THR A 333 12.91 0.37 18.10
CA THR A 333 11.81 -0.48 18.58
C THR A 333 10.58 -0.57 17.68
N ASP A 334 10.41 0.32 16.72
CA ASP A 334 9.27 0.24 15.76
C ASP A 334 9.52 -0.86 14.73
N LYS A 335 8.54 -1.78 14.56
CA LYS A 335 8.72 -2.94 13.68
C LYS A 335 7.39 -3.52 13.22
N MET A 336 7.34 -3.97 11.98
CA MET A 336 6.20 -4.68 11.40
C MET A 336 6.67 -5.89 10.60
N ASN A 337 6.01 -7.03 10.82
CA ASN A 337 6.07 -8.20 9.96
C ASN A 337 4.67 -8.46 9.40
N ARG A 338 4.56 -8.71 8.10
CA ARG A 338 3.30 -9.07 7.45
C ARG A 338 3.49 -10.31 6.58
N PHE A 339 2.68 -11.31 6.84
CA PHE A 339 2.43 -12.41 5.90
C PHE A 339 1.13 -12.13 5.15
N SER A 340 1.13 -12.32 3.84
CA SER A 340 -0.05 -12.12 2.98
C SER A 340 -0.23 -13.28 2.02
N GLY A 341 -1.49 -13.58 1.70
CA GLY A 341 -1.88 -14.54 0.67
C GLY A 341 -3.10 -14.03 -0.10
N ASP A 342 -3.08 -14.19 -1.41
CA ASP A 342 -4.20 -13.85 -2.29
C ASP A 342 -4.48 -15.03 -3.23
N ILE A 343 -5.73 -15.43 -3.34
CA ILE A 343 -6.21 -16.43 -4.28
C ILE A 343 -7.35 -15.83 -5.07
N SER A 344 -7.27 -15.85 -6.40
CA SER A 344 -8.34 -15.42 -7.28
C SER A 344 -8.61 -16.45 -8.38
N LEU A 345 -9.90 -16.73 -8.59
CA LEU A 345 -10.43 -17.62 -9.61
C LEU A 345 -11.48 -16.88 -10.42
N ASN A 346 -11.35 -16.89 -11.74
CA ASN A 346 -12.17 -16.05 -12.62
C ASN A 346 -12.78 -16.84 -13.79
N PRO A 347 -13.52 -17.95 -13.56
CA PRO A 347 -14.07 -18.77 -14.63
C PRO A 347 -15.05 -18.00 -15.52
N ARG A 348 -15.01 -18.35 -16.81
CA ARG A 348 -15.92 -17.85 -17.85
C ARG A 348 -16.59 -19.06 -18.49
N LEU A 349 -17.88 -19.20 -18.28
CA LEU A 349 -18.66 -20.38 -18.66
C LEU A 349 -19.76 -20.02 -19.64
N PHE A 350 -20.32 -21.01 -20.35
CA PHE A 350 -21.41 -20.85 -21.29
C PHE A 350 -21.11 -19.73 -22.30
N ASP A 351 -19.98 -19.80 -22.98
CA ASP A 351 -19.51 -18.82 -23.97
C ASP A 351 -19.58 -17.37 -23.47
N ASN A 352 -19.10 -17.16 -22.23
CA ASN A 352 -19.10 -15.90 -21.51
C ASN A 352 -20.48 -15.38 -21.06
N HIS A 353 -21.52 -16.21 -21.09
CA HIS A 353 -22.79 -15.86 -20.48
C HIS A 353 -22.69 -15.84 -18.95
N LEU A 354 -21.93 -16.75 -18.34
CA LEU A 354 -21.68 -16.78 -16.90
C LEU A 354 -20.22 -16.40 -16.60
N SER A 355 -20.07 -15.37 -15.82
CA SER A 355 -18.79 -14.88 -15.34
C SER A 355 -18.78 -14.91 -13.81
N ILE A 356 -17.83 -15.64 -13.23
CA ILE A 356 -17.65 -15.69 -11.78
C ILE A 356 -16.29 -15.08 -11.46
N ASP A 357 -16.25 -14.18 -10.49
CA ASP A 357 -15.03 -13.62 -9.94
C ASP A 357 -15.00 -13.92 -8.43
N ALA A 358 -14.20 -14.90 -8.03
CA ALA A 358 -14.00 -15.28 -6.64
C ALA A 358 -12.60 -14.91 -6.19
N SER A 359 -12.48 -14.26 -5.03
CA SER A 359 -11.19 -13.96 -4.44
C SER A 359 -11.20 -14.05 -2.91
N VAL A 360 -10.08 -14.48 -2.35
CA VAL A 360 -9.82 -14.52 -0.91
C VAL A 360 -8.46 -13.92 -0.65
N LYS A 361 -8.42 -12.91 0.19
CA LYS A 361 -7.20 -12.24 0.65
C LYS A 361 -7.03 -12.49 2.13
N LEU A 362 -5.84 -12.90 2.52
CA LEU A 362 -5.46 -13.18 3.89
C LEU A 362 -4.27 -12.32 4.27
N SER A 363 -4.27 -11.82 5.49
CA SER A 363 -3.12 -11.11 6.04
C SER A 363 -3.01 -11.36 7.53
N ALA A 364 -1.78 -11.67 7.97
CA ALA A 364 -1.41 -11.73 9.37
C ALA A 364 -0.24 -10.76 9.59
N THR A 365 -0.39 -9.84 10.54
CA THR A 365 0.67 -8.87 10.89
C THR A 365 1.03 -8.98 12.35
N HIS A 366 2.33 -8.90 12.62
CA HIS A 366 2.89 -8.76 13.95
C HIS A 366 3.59 -7.41 14.03
N ASN A 367 3.17 -6.55 14.97
CA ASN A 367 3.63 -5.18 15.09
C ASN A 367 4.21 -4.94 16.47
N ARG A 368 5.28 -4.16 16.55
CA ARG A 368 5.77 -3.51 17.74
C ARG A 368 5.80 -2.01 17.48
N PHE A 369 5.09 -1.25 18.29
CA PHE A 369 4.97 0.21 18.15
C PHE A 369 5.96 0.93 19.04
N ALA A 370 6.80 1.79 18.46
CA ALA A 370 7.65 2.68 19.24
C ALA A 370 6.83 3.78 19.92
N ASN A 371 7.28 4.21 21.08
CA ASN A 371 6.73 5.40 21.73
C ASN A 371 7.21 6.67 21.02
N LYS A 372 6.35 7.28 20.20
CA LYS A 372 6.68 8.48 19.41
C LYS A 372 7.00 9.72 20.27
N ASP A 373 6.60 9.74 21.56
CA ASP A 373 6.95 10.82 22.47
C ASP A 373 8.46 10.97 22.66
N ALA A 374 9.23 9.90 22.39
CA ALA A 374 10.68 9.91 22.40
C ALA A 374 11.29 10.97 21.47
N ILE A 375 10.62 11.27 20.34
CA ILE A 375 11.08 12.26 19.35
C ILE A 375 11.06 13.67 19.97
N GLY A 376 9.93 14.06 20.55
CA GLY A 376 9.79 15.34 21.22
C GLY A 376 10.69 15.44 22.47
N ALA A 377 10.78 14.35 23.22
CA ALA A 377 11.66 14.29 24.39
C ALA A 377 13.13 14.47 24.00
N ALA A 378 13.61 13.83 22.93
CA ALA A 378 15.00 13.94 22.46
C ALA A 378 15.42 15.37 22.07
N VAL A 379 14.48 16.18 21.61
CA VAL A 379 14.72 17.58 21.28
C VAL A 379 14.80 18.48 22.53
N GLN A 380 14.12 18.09 23.60
CA GLN A 380 13.98 18.90 24.82
C GLN A 380 14.90 18.44 25.97
N PHE A 381 15.48 17.26 25.88
CA PHE A 381 16.24 16.68 26.96
C PHE A 381 17.63 17.31 27.10
N ASP A 382 18.12 17.43 28.35
CA ASP A 382 19.43 17.99 28.67
C ASP A 382 20.56 17.13 28.06
N PRO A 383 21.35 17.66 27.10
CA PRO A 383 22.41 16.91 26.40
C PRO A 383 23.61 16.63 27.30
N THR A 384 23.68 17.23 28.49
CA THR A 384 24.77 17.00 29.47
C THR A 384 24.52 15.78 30.37
N ARG A 385 23.37 15.08 30.18
CA ARG A 385 22.97 13.93 31.00
C ARG A 385 23.25 12.63 30.26
N PRO A 386 23.66 11.58 31.00
CA PRO A 386 23.85 10.25 30.43
C PRO A 386 22.50 9.58 30.16
N VAL A 387 22.49 8.58 29.28
CA VAL A 387 21.30 7.75 29.05
C VAL A 387 20.93 6.95 30.31
N ARG A 388 21.95 6.41 30.97
CA ARG A 388 21.83 5.65 32.22
C ARG A 388 22.81 6.17 33.25
N ASP A 389 22.45 6.00 34.53
CA ASP A 389 23.28 6.36 35.64
C ASP A 389 23.28 5.22 36.67
N ALA A 390 24.44 4.97 37.28
CA ALA A 390 24.63 3.92 38.25
C ALA A 390 24.21 4.34 39.70
N ASP A 391 23.88 5.63 39.89
CA ASP A 391 23.40 6.10 41.19
C ASP A 391 22.13 5.35 41.60
N PRO A 392 22.07 4.79 42.81
CA PRO A 392 20.90 4.08 43.35
C PRO A 392 19.59 4.87 43.24
N ALA A 393 19.64 6.19 43.20
CA ALA A 393 18.48 7.06 43.03
C ALA A 393 17.72 6.78 41.70
N TYR A 394 18.40 6.27 40.67
CA TYR A 394 17.80 5.91 39.38
C TYR A 394 17.35 4.45 39.26
N ALA A 395 17.67 3.60 40.23
CA ALA A 395 17.24 2.20 40.26
C ALA A 395 15.70 2.04 40.14
N PRO A 396 14.87 2.88 40.78
CA PRO A 396 13.41 2.83 40.61
C PRO A 396 12.94 3.12 39.20
N PHE A 397 13.80 3.66 38.33
CA PHE A 397 13.51 4.01 36.93
C PHE A 397 14.28 3.10 35.95
N GLY A 398 14.75 1.93 36.41
CA GLY A 398 15.52 0.98 35.60
C GLY A 398 16.91 1.47 35.21
N GLY A 399 17.50 2.37 36.03
CA GLY A 399 18.80 2.96 35.81
C GLY A 399 18.83 4.05 34.75
N TYR A 400 17.69 4.45 34.19
CA TYR A 400 17.63 5.57 33.25
C TYR A 400 17.68 6.90 33.99
N TRP A 401 18.61 7.76 33.59
CA TRP A 401 18.68 9.09 34.15
C TRP A 401 17.35 9.83 33.99
N THR A 402 16.83 10.41 35.02
CA THR A 402 15.56 11.17 34.99
C THR A 402 15.67 12.37 35.93
N GLN A 403 14.93 13.44 35.66
CA GLN A 403 14.94 14.62 36.49
C GLN A 403 14.25 14.30 37.83
N LEU A 404 15.02 14.43 38.92
CA LEU A 404 14.54 14.29 40.28
C LEU A 404 14.44 15.66 40.96
N ASP A 405 13.51 15.80 41.88
CA ASP A 405 13.45 16.87 42.86
C ASP A 405 13.58 16.25 44.27
N GLY A 406 13.63 17.04 45.32
CA GLY A 406 13.78 16.54 46.68
C GLY A 406 12.69 15.58 47.14
N THR A 407 11.61 15.41 46.39
CA THR A 407 10.45 14.57 46.69
C THR A 407 10.34 13.34 45.79
N GLY A 408 11.23 13.20 44.78
CA GLY A 408 11.26 12.09 43.82
C GLY A 408 11.27 12.55 42.39
N LEU A 409 10.45 11.93 41.52
CA LEU A 409 10.38 12.25 40.10
C LEU A 409 9.75 13.63 39.83
N GLN A 410 10.45 14.49 39.11
CA GLN A 410 9.89 15.74 38.63
C GLN A 410 8.94 15.46 37.45
N LYS A 411 7.63 15.57 37.68
CA LYS A 411 6.59 15.14 36.76
C LYS A 411 6.52 15.91 35.45
N LEU A 412 6.84 17.22 35.51
CA LEU A 412 6.76 18.11 34.32
C LEU A 412 8.03 18.11 33.48
N ALA A 413 9.12 17.50 33.98
CA ALA A 413 10.34 17.37 33.20
C ALA A 413 10.18 16.39 32.04
N PRO A 414 10.85 16.62 30.90
CA PRO A 414 10.92 15.66 29.81
C PRO A 414 11.41 14.31 30.33
N LYS A 415 10.83 13.22 29.86
CA LYS A 415 11.26 11.87 30.21
C LYS A 415 12.43 11.46 29.33
N ASN A 416 13.30 10.59 29.87
CA ASN A 416 14.44 10.07 29.14
C ASN A 416 13.98 9.43 27.80
N PRO A 417 14.46 9.91 26.63
CA PRO A 417 14.00 9.46 25.34
C PRO A 417 14.21 7.96 25.08
N VAL A 418 15.33 7.42 25.56
CA VAL A 418 15.66 5.99 25.40
C VAL A 418 14.80 5.14 26.34
N ALA A 419 14.50 5.63 27.54
CA ALA A 419 13.57 4.97 28.45
C ALA A 419 12.15 4.89 27.84
N LEU A 420 11.70 5.96 27.17
CA LEU A 420 10.41 5.99 26.45
C LEU A 420 10.29 4.87 25.42
N LEU A 421 11.37 4.53 24.74
CA LEU A 421 11.41 3.47 23.74
C LEU A 421 11.53 2.07 24.35
N ASN A 422 12.38 1.92 25.36
CA ASN A 422 12.75 0.60 25.84
C ASN A 422 11.87 0.10 27.00
N GLN A 423 11.24 1.01 27.74
CA GLN A 423 10.38 0.68 28.88
C GLN A 423 8.89 0.63 28.56
N LYS A 424 8.47 0.98 27.32
CA LYS A 424 7.12 0.71 26.84
C LYS A 424 7.18 -0.37 25.78
N GLU A 425 6.55 -1.49 26.05
CA GLU A 425 6.36 -2.56 25.08
C GLU A 425 4.91 -2.55 24.60
N ASP A 426 4.71 -2.26 23.31
CA ASP A 426 3.41 -2.17 22.66
C ASP A 426 3.42 -3.11 21.46
N ILE A 427 2.84 -4.30 21.64
CA ILE A 427 2.88 -5.39 20.66
C ILE A 427 1.46 -5.75 20.25
N SER A 428 1.27 -6.05 18.97
CA SER A 428 -0.01 -6.51 18.45
C SER A 428 0.13 -7.58 17.39
N ASP A 429 -0.86 -8.47 17.36
CA ASP A 429 -1.12 -9.43 16.30
C ASP A 429 -2.47 -9.09 15.65
N VAL A 430 -2.46 -8.91 14.33
CA VAL A 430 -3.68 -8.61 13.57
C VAL A 430 -3.84 -9.62 12.45
N PHE A 431 -5.02 -10.21 12.39
CA PHE A 431 -5.44 -11.07 11.28
C PHE A 431 -6.59 -10.42 10.53
N ARG A 432 -6.54 -10.44 9.19
CA ARG A 432 -7.63 -9.99 8.34
C ARG A 432 -7.84 -10.92 7.16
N THR A 433 -9.11 -11.14 6.82
CA THR A 433 -9.50 -11.78 5.57
C THR A 433 -10.55 -10.94 4.86
N ILE A 434 -10.36 -10.75 3.56
CA ILE A 434 -11.30 -10.08 2.67
C ILE A 434 -11.63 -11.06 1.55
N SER A 435 -12.90 -11.45 1.45
CA SER A 435 -13.37 -12.39 0.44
C SER A 435 -14.45 -11.73 -0.41
N ASN A 436 -14.43 -12.03 -1.68
CA ASN A 436 -15.43 -11.55 -2.64
C ASN A 436 -15.84 -12.69 -3.56
N LEU A 437 -17.15 -12.79 -3.81
CA LEU A 437 -17.72 -13.65 -4.84
C LEU A 437 -18.70 -12.81 -5.66
N LYS A 438 -18.32 -12.51 -6.89
CA LYS A 438 -19.17 -11.81 -7.85
C LYS A 438 -19.57 -12.77 -8.96
N ILE A 439 -20.87 -12.82 -9.25
CA ILE A 439 -21.48 -13.64 -10.29
C ILE A 439 -22.22 -12.70 -11.24
N ASP A 440 -21.84 -12.73 -12.50
CA ASP A 440 -22.48 -11.98 -13.59
C ASP A 440 -23.07 -12.99 -14.59
N TYR A 441 -24.36 -12.96 -14.80
CA TYR A 441 -25.07 -13.83 -15.74
C TYR A 441 -25.81 -13.03 -16.81
N LYS A 442 -25.42 -13.21 -18.08
CA LYS A 442 -26.13 -12.68 -19.24
C LYS A 442 -27.21 -13.68 -19.66
N LEU A 443 -28.45 -13.26 -19.72
CA LEU A 443 -29.53 -14.15 -20.12
C LEU A 443 -29.35 -14.63 -21.56
N HIS A 444 -29.48 -15.93 -21.79
CA HIS A 444 -29.28 -16.50 -23.14
C HIS A 444 -30.29 -15.99 -24.17
N PHE A 445 -31.53 -15.79 -23.76
CA PHE A 445 -32.62 -15.30 -24.62
C PHE A 445 -32.67 -13.77 -24.70
N LEU A 446 -31.98 -13.04 -23.81
CA LEU A 446 -31.92 -11.58 -23.80
C LEU A 446 -30.51 -11.15 -23.34
N PRO A 447 -29.49 -11.24 -24.20
CA PRO A 447 -28.10 -10.99 -23.82
C PRO A 447 -27.82 -9.56 -23.35
N GLU A 448 -28.70 -8.62 -23.68
CA GLU A 448 -28.66 -7.22 -23.21
C GLU A 448 -28.92 -7.11 -21.71
N LEU A 449 -29.64 -8.08 -21.11
CA LEU A 449 -29.95 -8.12 -19.68
C LEU A 449 -28.95 -9.00 -18.95
N LYS A 450 -28.25 -8.38 -17.99
CA LYS A 450 -27.29 -9.02 -17.11
C LYS A 450 -27.77 -8.97 -15.67
N LEU A 451 -27.79 -10.12 -15.02
CA LEU A 451 -28.03 -10.25 -13.58
C LEU A 451 -26.70 -10.33 -12.86
N ASN A 452 -26.55 -9.58 -11.78
CA ASN A 452 -25.32 -9.49 -11.02
C ASN A 452 -25.62 -9.78 -9.55
N VAL A 453 -24.81 -10.65 -8.96
CA VAL A 453 -24.79 -10.92 -7.51
C VAL A 453 -23.38 -10.65 -7.01
N ASN A 454 -23.24 -9.89 -5.94
CA ASN A 454 -21.96 -9.63 -5.30
C ASN A 454 -22.07 -9.93 -3.80
N LEU A 455 -21.25 -10.88 -3.35
CA LEU A 455 -21.13 -11.27 -1.95
C LEU A 455 -19.75 -10.86 -1.46
N GLY A 456 -19.69 -10.05 -0.41
CA GLY A 456 -18.45 -9.61 0.21
C GLY A 456 -18.39 -10.02 1.68
N TYR A 457 -17.21 -10.40 2.13
CA TYR A 457 -16.92 -10.70 3.51
C TYR A 457 -15.61 -10.05 3.93
N ASP A 458 -15.64 -9.22 4.98
CA ASP A 458 -14.48 -8.63 5.61
C ASP A 458 -14.48 -8.98 7.10
N TYR A 459 -13.46 -9.69 7.53
CA TYR A 459 -13.21 -10.01 8.93
C TYR A 459 -11.84 -9.53 9.34
N ALA A 460 -11.77 -8.83 10.46
CA ALA A 460 -10.53 -8.39 11.06
C ALA A 460 -10.54 -8.66 12.58
N SER A 461 -9.43 -9.17 13.07
CA SER A 461 -9.18 -9.39 14.51
C SER A 461 -7.84 -8.78 14.87
N GLY A 462 -7.81 -7.96 15.92
CA GLY A 462 -6.60 -7.37 16.46
C GLY A 462 -6.51 -7.65 17.95
N LYS A 463 -5.37 -8.21 18.38
CA LYS A 463 -5.04 -8.47 19.78
C LYS A 463 -3.70 -7.84 20.10
N GLY A 464 -3.54 -7.36 21.31
CA GLY A 464 -2.26 -6.81 21.70
C GLY A 464 -2.15 -6.54 23.19
N THR A 465 -0.93 -6.20 23.58
CA THR A 465 -0.59 -5.84 24.94
C THR A 465 0.25 -4.57 24.95
N VAL A 466 -0.01 -3.70 25.92
CA VAL A 466 0.80 -2.53 26.20
C VAL A 466 1.31 -2.66 27.62
N VAL A 467 2.61 -2.89 27.77
CA VAL A 467 3.27 -3.14 29.05
C VAL A 467 4.24 -2.01 29.35
N ILE A 468 4.15 -1.47 30.54
CA ILE A 468 5.13 -0.57 31.15
C ILE A 468 5.56 -1.20 32.46
N PRO A 469 6.86 -1.48 32.71
CA PRO A 469 7.32 -2.13 33.92
C PRO A 469 7.19 -1.20 35.13
N GLU A 470 7.25 -1.78 36.34
CA GLU A 470 7.14 -1.03 37.60
C GLU A 470 8.31 -0.07 37.82
N ASN A 471 9.50 -0.43 37.34
CA ASN A 471 10.72 0.39 37.39
C ASN A 471 10.83 1.35 36.20
N SER A 472 9.78 2.11 35.94
CA SER A 472 9.72 3.07 34.82
C SER A 472 9.21 4.43 35.29
N SER A 473 9.81 5.50 34.76
CA SER A 473 9.28 6.85 34.93
C SER A 473 8.03 7.15 34.11
N LEU A 474 7.69 6.29 33.16
CA LEU A 474 6.58 6.46 32.23
C LEU A 474 5.20 6.39 32.88
N GLY A 475 5.01 5.41 33.74
CA GLY A 475 3.75 5.14 34.42
C GLY A 475 3.72 5.67 35.86
N TRP A 476 4.68 6.50 36.24
CA TRP A 476 4.84 6.97 37.62
C TRP A 476 3.66 7.83 38.06
N GLN A 477 2.78 7.26 38.91
CA GLN A 477 1.61 7.93 39.46
C GLN A 477 1.71 8.00 40.98
N ARG A 478 1.29 9.14 41.52
CA ARG A 478 1.14 9.31 42.96
C ARG A 478 -0.16 8.68 43.42
N TYR A 479 -0.06 7.64 44.23
CA TYR A 479 -1.23 7.07 44.89
C TYR A 479 -1.26 7.64 46.33
N THR A 480 -2.24 8.51 46.58
CA THR A 480 -2.54 8.93 47.95
C THR A 480 -3.34 7.82 48.63
N LEU A 481 -2.72 7.06 49.50
CA LEU A 481 -3.44 6.14 50.38
C LEU A 481 -4.34 7.00 51.28
N LYS A 482 -5.66 6.80 51.21
CA LYS A 482 -6.66 7.57 51.98
C LYS A 482 -6.57 7.34 53.52
N GLN A 483 -5.54 6.72 54.04
CA GLN A 483 -5.31 6.55 55.46
C GLN A 483 -4.45 7.69 56.00
N ALA A 484 -5.02 8.45 56.91
CA ALA A 484 -4.31 9.55 57.59
C ALA A 484 -3.01 9.04 58.20
N GLY A 485 -1.89 9.72 57.89
CA GLY A 485 -0.56 9.41 58.43
C GLY A 485 0.29 8.42 57.63
N GLN A 486 -0.19 7.89 56.50
CA GLN A 486 0.64 7.08 55.63
C GLN A 486 1.32 7.95 54.54
N PRO A 487 2.62 7.72 54.24
CA PRO A 487 3.31 8.45 53.19
C PRO A 487 2.73 8.10 51.82
N ASP A 488 2.75 9.06 50.90
CA ASP A 488 2.37 8.83 49.51
C ASP A 488 3.21 7.71 48.89
N VAL A 489 2.56 6.76 48.28
CA VAL A 489 3.22 5.68 47.56
C VAL A 489 3.21 6.00 46.04
N TYR A 490 4.38 6.04 45.45
CA TYR A 490 4.54 6.17 44.01
C TYR A 490 4.63 4.77 43.38
N LYS A 491 3.78 4.50 42.43
CA LYS A 491 3.80 3.25 41.68
C LYS A 491 3.85 3.55 40.19
N SER A 492 4.63 2.79 39.50
CA SER A 492 4.60 2.67 38.03
C SER A 492 4.15 1.25 37.66
N GLY A 493 4.02 1.02 36.41
CA GLY A 493 3.66 -0.28 35.86
C GLY A 493 2.21 -0.32 35.39
N THR A 494 2.04 -0.73 34.16
CA THR A 494 0.73 -1.02 33.55
C THR A 494 0.87 -2.23 32.66
N ASN A 495 -0.18 -3.05 32.62
CA ASN A 495 -0.28 -4.15 31.67
C ASN A 495 -1.72 -4.12 31.12
N ASN A 496 -1.86 -3.59 29.92
CA ASN A 496 -3.12 -3.47 29.24
C ASN A 496 -3.16 -4.48 28.10
N ALA A 497 -4.17 -5.35 28.07
CA ALA A 497 -4.43 -6.25 26.97
C ALA A 497 -5.73 -5.85 26.26
N TYR A 498 -5.77 -5.97 24.95
CA TYR A 498 -6.96 -5.72 24.17
C TYR A 498 -7.20 -6.85 23.14
N ASP A 499 -8.47 -7.14 22.87
CA ASP A 499 -8.93 -8.01 21.78
C ASP A 499 -10.12 -7.31 21.12
N GLN A 500 -9.98 -7.03 19.82
CA GLN A 500 -11.05 -6.42 19.04
C GLN A 500 -11.30 -7.24 17.77
N ARG A 501 -12.57 -7.45 17.45
CA ARG A 501 -13.00 -8.15 16.25
C ARG A 501 -14.03 -7.33 15.51
N LYS A 502 -13.89 -7.29 14.18
CA LYS A 502 -14.82 -6.66 13.27
C LYS A 502 -15.25 -7.64 12.20
N ARG A 503 -16.53 -7.59 11.81
CA ARG A 503 -17.08 -8.41 10.74
C ARG A 503 -18.04 -7.57 9.92
N SER A 504 -17.90 -7.60 8.61
CA SER A 504 -18.81 -6.99 7.66
C SER A 504 -19.19 -7.98 6.58
N LEU A 505 -20.48 -8.02 6.24
CA LEU A 505 -21.02 -8.77 5.11
C LEU A 505 -21.61 -7.79 4.11
N LEU A 506 -21.40 -8.05 2.84
CA LEU A 506 -22.00 -7.33 1.73
C LEU A 506 -22.85 -8.31 0.93
N PHE A 507 -24.07 -7.91 0.60
CA PHE A 507 -24.91 -8.57 -0.39
C PHE A 507 -25.46 -7.50 -1.32
N ASP A 508 -25.09 -7.56 -2.61
CA ASP A 508 -25.67 -6.73 -3.65
C ASP A 508 -26.27 -7.61 -4.73
N PHE A 509 -27.46 -7.27 -5.16
CA PHE A 509 -28.12 -7.84 -6.33
C PHE A 509 -28.59 -6.72 -7.23
N TYR A 510 -28.25 -6.78 -8.51
CA TYR A 510 -28.73 -5.81 -9.49
C TYR A 510 -28.85 -6.43 -10.90
N ALA A 511 -29.80 -5.91 -11.65
CA ALA A 511 -30.00 -6.18 -13.04
C ALA A 511 -29.52 -4.99 -13.87
N ASN A 512 -28.77 -5.24 -14.92
CA ASN A 512 -28.28 -4.21 -15.83
C ASN A 512 -28.74 -4.56 -17.24
N TYR A 513 -29.51 -3.66 -17.88
CA TYR A 513 -29.96 -3.75 -19.26
C TYR A 513 -29.20 -2.74 -20.12
N VAL A 514 -28.43 -3.24 -21.10
CA VAL A 514 -27.63 -2.40 -21.98
C VAL A 514 -28.02 -2.67 -23.43
N LYS A 515 -28.53 -1.65 -24.13
CA LYS A 515 -28.89 -1.75 -25.54
C LYS A 515 -28.32 -0.60 -26.36
N GLU A 516 -27.63 -0.94 -27.45
CA GLU A 516 -27.19 0.03 -28.44
C GLU A 516 -28.31 0.24 -29.48
N LEU A 517 -28.84 1.44 -29.54
CA LEU A 517 -29.83 1.88 -30.51
C LEU A 517 -29.10 2.47 -31.73
N ARG A 518 -28.69 1.60 -32.67
CA ARG A 518 -27.86 2.00 -33.83
C ARG A 518 -28.53 3.06 -34.70
N SER A 519 -29.86 3.01 -34.85
CA SER A 519 -30.64 4.01 -35.59
C SER A 519 -30.56 5.42 -34.97
N LEU A 520 -30.46 5.51 -33.67
CA LEU A 520 -30.39 6.78 -32.92
C LEU A 520 -28.95 7.15 -32.50
N LYS A 521 -27.94 6.35 -32.92
CA LYS A 521 -26.54 6.48 -32.46
C LYS A 521 -26.42 6.66 -30.96
N SER A 522 -27.31 6.03 -30.20
CA SER A 522 -27.46 6.17 -28.76
C SER A 522 -27.35 4.82 -28.07
N ARG A 523 -26.86 4.84 -26.82
CA ARG A 523 -26.80 3.68 -25.95
C ARG A 523 -27.71 3.93 -24.74
N VAL A 524 -28.58 2.97 -24.47
CA VAL A 524 -29.41 2.95 -23.24
C VAL A 524 -28.76 1.99 -22.27
N ASP A 525 -28.50 2.44 -21.06
CA ASP A 525 -27.95 1.66 -19.95
C ASP A 525 -28.81 1.92 -18.72
N VAL A 526 -29.59 0.91 -18.31
CA VAL A 526 -30.50 0.99 -17.16
C VAL A 526 -30.10 -0.06 -16.16
N MET A 527 -29.91 0.36 -14.92
CA MET A 527 -29.58 -0.51 -13.82
C MET A 527 -30.60 -0.35 -12.71
N ALA A 528 -31.08 -1.47 -12.19
CA ALA A 528 -31.96 -1.53 -11.02
C ALA A 528 -31.44 -2.62 -10.08
N GLY A 529 -31.45 -2.35 -8.78
CA GLY A 529 -30.98 -3.32 -7.83
C GLY A 529 -31.04 -2.85 -6.40
N GLN A 530 -30.68 -3.75 -5.48
CA GLN A 530 -30.62 -3.51 -4.07
C GLN A 530 -29.27 -3.96 -3.53
N GLY A 531 -28.58 -3.07 -2.80
CA GLY A 531 -27.38 -3.38 -2.04
C GLY A 531 -27.68 -3.24 -0.54
N THR A 532 -27.32 -4.26 0.23
CA THR A 532 -27.49 -4.23 1.68
C THR A 532 -26.17 -4.58 2.37
N PRO A 533 -25.48 -3.61 2.97
CA PRO A 533 -24.39 -3.94 3.87
C PRO A 533 -24.98 -4.51 5.15
N ILE A 534 -24.85 -5.81 5.34
CA ILE A 534 -25.27 -6.49 6.57
C ILE A 534 -24.16 -6.35 7.60
N ARG A 535 -24.30 -5.45 8.55
CA ARG A 535 -23.45 -5.40 9.74
C ARG A 535 -23.83 -6.54 10.68
N THR A 536 -23.02 -7.57 10.75
CA THR A 536 -23.14 -8.60 11.78
C THR A 536 -21.97 -8.44 12.76
N GLY A 537 -22.26 -7.84 13.91
CA GLY A 537 -21.36 -7.79 15.04
C GLY A 537 -21.01 -6.38 15.50
N ARG A 538 -21.44 -6.09 16.74
CA ARG A 538 -20.87 -4.95 17.50
C ARG A 538 -19.39 -5.26 17.73
N PRO A 539 -18.47 -4.28 17.63
CA PRO A 539 -17.10 -4.50 18.04
C PRO A 539 -17.09 -4.98 19.50
N SER A 540 -16.61 -6.18 19.73
CA SER A 540 -16.40 -6.66 21.10
C SER A 540 -15.05 -6.12 21.56
N TYR A 541 -15.05 -5.26 22.56
CA TYR A 541 -13.86 -4.81 23.24
C TYR A 541 -13.73 -5.59 24.55
N THR A 542 -12.62 -6.24 24.78
CA THR A 542 -12.23 -6.75 26.07
C THR A 542 -10.92 -6.07 26.45
N THR A 543 -10.97 -5.10 27.36
CA THR A 543 -9.77 -4.51 27.94
C THR A 543 -9.59 -5.13 29.31
N ARG A 544 -8.48 -5.81 29.53
CA ARG A 544 -8.10 -6.35 30.83
C ARG A 544 -7.02 -5.45 31.43
N LEU A 545 -7.38 -4.65 32.41
CA LEU A 545 -6.44 -3.90 33.22
C LEU A 545 -6.00 -4.82 34.37
N THR A 546 -4.75 -5.23 34.38
CA THR A 546 -4.12 -5.87 35.52
C THR A 546 -3.17 -4.88 36.15
N THR A 547 -3.56 -4.30 37.26
CA THR A 547 -2.64 -3.55 38.12
C THR A 547 -1.71 -4.56 38.81
N PRO A 548 -0.39 -4.38 38.82
CA PRO A 548 0.51 -5.26 39.51
C PRO A 548 0.18 -5.26 41.01
N THR A 549 -0.18 -6.42 41.54
CA THR A 549 -0.40 -6.60 42.97
C THR A 549 0.97 -6.88 43.61
N THR A 550 1.45 -5.97 44.43
CA THR A 550 2.57 -6.24 45.33
C THR A 550 2.24 -7.49 46.16
N ARG A 551 3.00 -8.59 45.98
CA ARG A 551 2.99 -9.71 46.90
C ARG A 551 3.49 -9.25 48.26
N ARG A 552 2.60 -8.78 49.12
CA ARG A 552 2.70 -8.98 50.55
C ARG A 552 1.62 -9.97 50.93
N SER A 553 2.02 -11.06 51.51
CA SER A 553 1.20 -12.12 52.03
C SER A 553 0.18 -11.59 53.07
N TYR A 554 -1.00 -11.26 52.60
CA TYR A 554 -2.21 -11.27 53.42
C TYR A 554 -3.26 -12.02 52.61
N ARG A 555 -3.64 -13.20 53.09
CA ARG A 555 -4.81 -13.95 52.61
C ARG A 555 -6.01 -13.05 52.82
N LEU A 556 -6.62 -12.62 51.72
CA LEU A 556 -8.03 -12.22 51.68
C LEU A 556 -8.65 -12.86 50.42
N PRO A 557 -9.88 -13.33 50.53
CA PRO A 557 -10.53 -14.13 49.50
C PRO A 557 -11.18 -13.23 48.46
N SER A 558 -11.38 -13.87 47.29
CA SER A 558 -12.22 -13.44 46.16
C SER A 558 -11.71 -12.34 45.23
N THR A 559 -11.28 -12.82 44.09
CA THR A 559 -11.20 -12.12 42.83
C THR A 559 -12.54 -11.51 42.43
N SER A 560 -12.64 -10.19 42.42
CA SER A 560 -13.73 -9.51 41.72
C SER A 560 -13.28 -9.19 40.29
N THR A 561 -13.74 -9.98 39.34
CA THR A 561 -13.64 -9.68 37.91
C THR A 561 -14.71 -8.65 37.61
N THR A 562 -14.36 -7.37 37.56
CA THR A 562 -15.29 -6.32 37.16
C THR A 562 -15.31 -6.26 35.64
N THR A 563 -16.31 -6.89 35.06
CA THR A 563 -16.60 -6.78 33.63
C THR A 563 -17.44 -5.51 33.42
N HIS A 564 -16.82 -4.41 33.05
CA HIS A 564 -17.56 -3.23 32.62
C HIS A 564 -18.11 -3.46 31.21
N ARG A 565 -19.39 -3.85 31.14
CA ARG A 565 -20.20 -3.76 29.91
C ARG A 565 -20.64 -2.31 29.75
N ILE A 566 -19.98 -1.58 28.88
CA ILE A 566 -20.46 -0.26 28.44
C ILE A 566 -21.65 -0.51 27.50
N ARG A 567 -22.87 -0.30 28.00
CA ARG A 567 -24.09 -0.23 27.18
C ARG A 567 -24.14 1.18 26.56
N TRP A 568 -23.99 1.26 25.27
CA TRP A 568 -24.36 2.46 24.53
C TRP A 568 -25.87 2.40 24.24
N CYS A 569 -26.62 3.36 24.76
CA CYS A 569 -27.99 3.62 24.35
C CYS A 569 -28.02 4.16 22.91
N PRO A 570 -28.87 3.67 22.02
CA PRO A 570 -29.10 4.34 20.74
C PRO A 570 -29.94 5.58 20.99
N SER A 571 -29.42 6.77 20.70
CA SER A 571 -30.22 7.96 20.51
C SER A 571 -31.03 7.78 19.23
N THR A 572 -32.32 7.57 19.35
CA THR A 572 -33.31 7.82 18.32
C THR A 572 -33.23 9.29 17.94
N ALA A 573 -32.88 9.57 16.71
CA ALA A 573 -33.11 10.88 16.09
C ALA A 573 -34.02 10.68 14.89
N VAL A 574 -35.09 11.45 14.91
CA VAL A 574 -36.12 11.70 13.90
C VAL A 574 -35.51 12.07 12.54
#